data_598fe40ab25e56eea393f3a6d0507031
#
_entry.id   598fe40ab25e56eea393f3a6d0507031
#
_cell.length_a   1.000
_cell.length_b   1.000
_cell.length_c   1.000
_cell.angle_alpha   90.00
_cell.angle_beta   90.00
_cell.angle_gamma   90.00
#
_symmetry.space_group_name_H-M   'P 1'
#
loop_
_entity.id
_entity.type
_entity.pdbx_description
1 polymer ?
#
loop_
_entity_poly.entity_id
_entity_poly.type
_entity_poly.pdbx_seq_one_letter_code
_entity_poly.pdbx_strand_id
1 'polypeptide(L)'
;MKKIISALMALVITATVLTGCEDEASVASYNISKEADNFNIYRKVTIINNQSDVVMLEFEGWCSINKDNNDNQLEITYRVGQDEYYKDFVGLNDRTTYLITQVDGSNVDKYHYEWLYHSKGDLIPIEIKDADK
;
A
#
# COMPACT_ATOMS: atom_id res chain seq x y z
N MET A 1 12.02 -49.61 -28.41
CA MET A 1 11.76 -49.19 -27.00
C MET A 1 12.84 -48.26 -26.44
N LYS A 2 14.13 -48.55 -26.57
CA LYS A 2 15.20 -47.66 -26.04
C LYS A 2 15.18 -46.23 -26.61
N LYS A 3 14.85 -46.03 -27.91
CA LYS A 3 14.77 -44.74 -28.56
C LYS A 3 13.56 -43.91 -28.09
N ILE A 4 12.44 -44.55 -27.74
CA ILE A 4 11.23 -43.90 -27.24
C ILE A 4 11.42 -43.42 -25.80
N ILE A 5 12.12 -44.23 -24.99
CA ILE A 5 12.44 -43.88 -23.60
C ILE A 5 13.40 -42.69 -23.57
N SER A 6 14.39 -42.64 -24.48
CA SER A 6 15.29 -41.49 -24.59
C SER A 6 14.61 -40.21 -25.04
N ALA A 7 13.61 -40.29 -25.94
CA ALA A 7 12.82 -39.13 -26.37
C ALA A 7 11.88 -38.62 -25.26
N LEU A 8 11.29 -39.51 -24.48
CA LEU A 8 10.44 -39.14 -23.34
C LEU A 8 11.29 -38.47 -22.23
N MET A 9 12.50 -38.98 -21.98
CA MET A 9 13.40 -38.39 -20.97
C MET A 9 13.89 -36.99 -21.37
N ALA A 10 14.16 -36.77 -22.65
CA ALA A 10 14.51 -35.44 -23.17
C ALA A 10 13.35 -34.43 -23.06
N LEU A 11 12.08 -34.88 -23.23
CA LEU A 11 10.92 -34.03 -23.11
C LEU A 11 10.65 -33.60 -21.67
N VAL A 12 10.89 -34.45 -20.68
CA VAL A 12 10.74 -34.13 -19.26
C VAL A 12 11.79 -33.13 -18.79
N ILE A 13 13.02 -33.22 -19.29
CA ILE A 13 14.10 -32.29 -18.92
C ILE A 13 13.85 -30.89 -19.50
N THR A 14 13.27 -30.77 -20.69
CA THR A 14 12.91 -29.47 -21.29
C THR A 14 11.73 -28.81 -20.61
N ALA A 15 10.81 -29.54 -19.99
CA ALA A 15 9.68 -28.96 -19.26
C ALA A 15 10.06 -28.33 -17.91
N THR A 16 11.17 -28.74 -17.31
CA THR A 16 11.62 -28.22 -16.00
C THR A 16 12.43 -26.91 -16.09
N VAL A 17 12.83 -26.47 -17.28
CA VAL A 17 13.63 -25.25 -17.47
C VAL A 17 12.75 -24.01 -17.70
N LEU A 18 11.42 -24.17 -17.78
CA LEU A 18 10.45 -23.09 -17.97
C LEU A 18 9.83 -22.54 -16.67
N THR A 19 10.34 -22.95 -15.50
CA THR A 19 10.04 -22.22 -14.26
C THR A 19 10.81 -20.90 -14.34
N GLY A 20 10.14 -19.88 -14.89
CA GLY A 20 10.67 -18.53 -14.96
C GLY A 20 11.12 -18.10 -13.56
N CYS A 21 12.37 -17.69 -13.45
CA CYS A 21 12.80 -16.94 -12.27
C CYS A 21 11.90 -15.72 -12.18
N GLU A 22 11.06 -15.63 -11.16
CA GLU A 22 10.44 -14.37 -10.82
C GLU A 22 11.58 -13.37 -10.61
N ASP A 23 11.49 -12.21 -11.26
CA ASP A 23 12.50 -11.18 -11.08
C ASP A 23 12.48 -10.67 -9.63
N GLU A 24 13.65 -10.25 -9.14
CA GLU A 24 13.83 -9.82 -7.75
C GLU A 24 12.88 -8.69 -7.38
N ALA A 25 12.56 -7.80 -8.32
CA ALA A 25 11.66 -6.68 -8.10
C ALA A 25 10.21 -7.15 -7.87
N SER A 26 9.74 -8.16 -8.60
CA SER A 26 8.41 -8.75 -8.41
C SER A 26 8.29 -9.43 -7.06
N VAL A 27 9.30 -10.20 -6.65
CA VAL A 27 9.33 -10.84 -5.33
C VAL A 27 9.34 -9.81 -4.22
N ALA A 28 10.17 -8.77 -4.33
CA ALA A 28 10.23 -7.69 -3.36
C ALA A 28 8.91 -6.94 -3.25
N SER A 29 8.29 -6.59 -4.39
CA SER A 29 6.99 -5.92 -4.45
C SER A 29 5.89 -6.73 -3.78
N TYR A 30 5.83 -8.04 -4.06
CA TYR A 30 4.87 -8.94 -3.42
C TYR A 30 5.05 -8.99 -1.90
N ASN A 31 6.30 -9.15 -1.44
CA ASN A 31 6.60 -9.21 -0.01
C ASN A 31 6.24 -7.92 0.71
N ILE A 32 6.57 -6.76 0.13
CA ILE A 32 6.21 -5.45 0.68
C ILE A 32 4.69 -5.28 0.75
N SER A 33 3.96 -5.69 -0.29
CA SER A 33 2.49 -5.62 -0.29
C SER A 33 1.89 -6.50 0.81
N LYS A 34 2.39 -7.73 0.96
CA LYS A 34 1.96 -8.64 2.02
C LYS A 34 2.25 -8.11 3.43
N GLU A 35 3.42 -7.51 3.64
CA GLU A 35 3.76 -6.87 4.92
C GLU A 35 2.86 -5.66 5.21
N ALA A 36 2.48 -4.90 4.18
CA ALA A 36 1.54 -3.81 4.34
C ALA A 36 0.14 -4.30 4.74
N ASP A 37 -0.34 -5.39 4.14
CA ASP A 37 -1.63 -6.00 4.47
C ASP A 37 -1.63 -6.62 5.88
N ASN A 38 -0.46 -6.93 6.42
CA ASN A 38 -0.26 -7.33 7.82
C ASN A 38 -0.05 -6.14 8.78
N PHE A 39 -0.17 -4.90 8.30
CA PHE A 39 0.08 -3.66 9.06
C PHE A 39 1.50 -3.55 9.63
N ASN A 40 2.50 -4.04 8.88
CA ASN A 40 3.91 -3.97 9.25
C ASN A 40 4.67 -2.87 8.49
N ILE A 41 3.97 -2.11 7.65
CA ILE A 41 4.56 -1.01 6.88
C ILE A 41 3.94 0.31 7.34
N TYR A 42 4.79 1.22 7.80
CA TYR A 42 4.41 2.59 8.12
C TYR A 42 4.45 3.44 6.84
N ARG A 43 3.36 4.14 6.55
CA ARG A 43 3.18 4.86 5.30
C ARG A 43 2.64 6.26 5.51
N LYS A 44 3.08 7.15 4.63
CA LYS A 44 2.48 8.46 4.42
C LYS A 44 1.71 8.44 3.10
N VAL A 45 0.45 8.87 3.16
CA VAL A 45 -0.42 9.09 2.00
C VAL A 45 -0.67 10.57 1.87
N THR A 46 -0.39 11.14 0.72
CA THR A 46 -0.61 12.56 0.43
C THR A 46 -1.60 12.67 -0.71
N ILE A 47 -2.70 13.39 -0.51
CA ILE A 47 -3.72 13.69 -1.52
C ILE A 47 -3.52 15.12 -2.00
N ILE A 48 -3.37 15.28 -3.30
CA ILE A 48 -3.01 16.54 -3.94
C ILE A 48 -4.08 16.92 -4.96
N ASN A 49 -4.49 18.19 -4.94
CA ASN A 49 -5.27 18.76 -6.03
C ASN A 49 -4.32 19.12 -7.19
N ASN A 50 -4.40 18.37 -8.29
CA ASN A 50 -3.51 18.52 -9.43
C ASN A 50 -3.79 19.74 -10.32
N GLN A 51 -4.84 20.51 -10.06
CA GLN A 51 -5.11 21.78 -10.74
C GLN A 51 -4.51 23.00 -10.01
N SER A 52 -4.35 22.89 -8.71
CA SER A 52 -3.88 23.99 -7.87
C SER A 52 -2.56 23.69 -7.17
N ASP A 53 -2.01 22.49 -7.36
CA ASP A 53 -0.80 21.97 -6.71
C ASP A 53 -0.85 22.05 -5.19
N VAL A 54 -2.06 21.99 -4.62
CA VAL A 54 -2.28 22.09 -3.17
C VAL A 54 -2.44 20.70 -2.58
N VAL A 55 -1.69 20.41 -1.52
CA VAL A 55 -1.94 19.26 -0.66
C VAL A 55 -3.25 19.51 0.09
N MET A 56 -4.17 18.59 -0.04
CA MET A 56 -5.49 18.68 0.60
C MET A 56 -5.56 17.90 1.90
N LEU A 57 -4.87 16.75 1.92
CA LEU A 57 -5.03 15.76 2.96
C LEU A 57 -3.77 14.91 3.06
N GLU A 58 -3.32 14.65 4.26
CA GLU A 58 -2.25 13.71 4.54
C GLU A 58 -2.69 12.72 5.61
N PHE A 59 -2.28 11.48 5.44
CA PHE A 59 -2.42 10.41 6.43
C PHE A 59 -1.05 9.81 6.71
N GLU A 60 -0.77 9.53 7.96
CA GLU A 60 0.36 8.70 8.37
C GLU A 60 -0.10 7.59 9.31
N GLY A 61 0.41 6.38 9.11
CA GLY A 61 0.06 5.24 9.96
C GLY A 61 0.55 3.89 9.42
N TRP A 62 0.43 2.88 10.27
CA TRP A 62 0.61 1.47 9.92
C TRP A 62 -0.63 0.99 9.16
N CYS A 63 -0.56 0.95 7.84
CA CYS A 63 -1.76 0.79 7.03
C CYS A 63 -1.59 -0.13 5.82
N SER A 64 -2.69 -0.76 5.45
CA SER A 64 -2.93 -1.34 4.13
C SER A 64 -3.73 -0.37 3.27
N ILE A 65 -3.41 -0.31 2.00
CA ILE A 65 -4.02 0.61 1.05
C ILE A 65 -4.49 -0.16 -0.17
N ASN A 66 -5.75 0.02 -0.51
CA ASN A 66 -6.37 -0.55 -1.69
C ASN A 66 -7.02 0.54 -2.54
N LYS A 67 -6.86 0.46 -3.86
CA LYS A 67 -7.60 1.32 -4.79
C LYS A 67 -8.83 0.58 -5.30
N ASP A 68 -10.01 1.03 -4.91
CA ASP A 68 -11.25 0.56 -5.51
C ASP A 68 -11.52 1.34 -6.82
N ASN A 69 -11.47 0.60 -7.93
CA ASN A 69 -11.73 1.18 -9.24
C ASN A 69 -13.22 1.29 -9.58
N ASN A 70 -14.09 0.57 -8.88
CA ASN A 70 -15.53 0.64 -9.11
C ASN A 70 -16.11 1.92 -8.54
N ASP A 71 -15.73 2.25 -7.31
CA ASP A 71 -16.21 3.45 -6.62
C ASP A 71 -15.25 4.64 -6.77
N ASN A 72 -14.13 4.44 -7.50
CA ASN A 72 -13.09 5.43 -7.73
C ASN A 72 -12.60 6.08 -6.44
N GLN A 73 -12.21 5.25 -5.49
CA GLN A 73 -11.76 5.66 -4.18
C GLN A 73 -10.47 4.95 -3.75
N LEU A 74 -9.74 5.60 -2.86
CA LEU A 74 -8.62 5.01 -2.13
C LEU A 74 -9.13 4.58 -0.76
N GLU A 75 -8.95 3.33 -0.43
CA GLU A 75 -9.30 2.74 0.85
C GLU A 75 -8.05 2.63 1.72
N ILE A 76 -8.09 3.20 2.91
CA ILE A 76 -6.99 3.17 3.87
C ILE A 76 -7.47 2.43 5.11
N THR A 77 -6.93 1.24 5.34
CA THR A 77 -7.23 0.45 6.54
C THR A 77 -6.03 0.52 7.47
N TYR A 78 -6.25 0.83 8.73
CA TYR A 78 -5.18 0.99 9.73
C TYR A 78 -5.59 0.46 11.10
N ARG A 79 -4.58 0.13 11.89
CA ARG A 79 -4.77 -0.43 13.23
C ARG A 79 -4.83 0.68 14.26
N VAL A 80 -5.85 0.64 15.14
CA VAL A 80 -6.05 1.62 16.21
C VAL A 80 -5.98 0.98 17.60
N GLY A 81 -5.90 -0.35 17.67
CA GLY A 81 -5.78 -1.10 18.91
C GLY A 81 -5.44 -2.57 18.66
N GLN A 82 -5.38 -3.35 19.72
CA GLN A 82 -5.26 -4.81 19.60
C GLN A 82 -6.58 -5.34 19.01
N ASP A 83 -6.52 -5.94 17.83
CA ASP A 83 -7.71 -6.46 17.09
C ASP A 83 -8.76 -5.39 16.74
N GLU A 84 -8.38 -4.12 16.75
CA GLU A 84 -9.25 -3.00 16.38
C GLU A 84 -8.68 -2.26 15.17
N TYR A 85 -9.54 -2.03 14.16
CA TYR A 85 -9.15 -1.45 12.87
C TYR A 85 -10.17 -0.41 12.42
N TYR A 86 -9.68 0.66 11.83
CA TYR A 86 -10.50 1.65 11.12
C TYR A 86 -10.23 1.57 9.63
N LYS A 87 -11.22 1.97 8.85
CA LYS A 87 -11.13 2.05 7.41
C LYS A 87 -11.73 3.35 6.93
N ASP A 88 -10.91 4.17 6.32
CA ASP A 88 -11.31 5.44 5.73
C ASP A 88 -11.28 5.37 4.20
N PHE A 89 -12.07 6.24 3.59
CA PHE A 89 -12.26 6.28 2.15
C PHE A 89 -11.97 7.68 1.64
N VAL A 90 -11.07 7.78 0.67
CA VAL A 90 -10.77 9.03 -0.02
C VAL A 90 -11.29 8.94 -1.45
N GLY A 91 -12.32 9.70 -1.77
CA GLY A 91 -12.86 9.77 -3.14
C GLY A 91 -11.84 10.38 -4.10
N LEU A 92 -11.65 9.74 -5.24
CA LEU A 92 -10.75 10.18 -6.28
C LEU A 92 -11.56 10.77 -7.45
N ASN A 93 -11.01 11.76 -8.12
CA ASN A 93 -11.59 12.36 -9.33
C ASN A 93 -10.48 12.91 -10.24
N ASP A 94 -10.84 13.48 -11.38
CA ASP A 94 -9.90 13.99 -12.37
C ASP A 94 -8.99 15.13 -11.86
N ARG A 95 -9.30 15.70 -10.69
CA ARG A 95 -8.54 16.80 -10.08
C ARG A 95 -7.72 16.39 -8.88
N THR A 96 -7.78 15.11 -8.51
CA THR A 96 -7.04 14.57 -7.38
C THR A 96 -6.03 13.53 -7.83
N THR A 97 -4.84 13.63 -7.30
CA THR A 97 -3.81 12.58 -7.37
C THR A 97 -3.34 12.25 -5.96
N TYR A 98 -2.67 11.13 -5.82
CA TYR A 98 -2.13 10.70 -4.54
C TYR A 98 -0.70 10.20 -4.68
N LEU A 99 0.06 10.36 -3.61
CA LEU A 99 1.38 9.78 -3.43
C LEU A 99 1.35 8.91 -2.17
N ILE A 100 1.87 7.70 -2.27
CA ILE A 100 2.06 6.79 -1.14
C ILE A 100 3.54 6.55 -0.97
N THR A 101 4.06 6.89 0.20
CA THR A 101 5.47 6.74 0.53
C THR A 101 5.62 5.84 1.76
N GLN A 102 6.52 4.87 1.71
CA GLN A 102 6.95 4.16 2.91
C GLN A 102 7.89 5.05 3.70
N VAL A 103 7.64 5.16 5.00
CA VAL A 103 8.42 5.97 5.94
C VAL A 103 8.99 5.05 7.03
N ASP A 104 10.08 5.47 7.66
CA ASP A 104 10.63 4.73 8.79
C ASP A 104 9.71 4.85 10.01
N GLY A 105 9.10 3.75 10.39
CA GLY A 105 8.22 3.63 11.56
C GLY A 105 8.88 2.98 12.77
N SER A 106 10.21 2.78 12.79
CA SER A 106 10.91 2.01 13.82
C SER A 106 10.71 2.55 15.24
N ASN A 107 10.42 3.83 15.39
CA ASN A 107 10.17 4.50 16.68
C ASN A 107 8.71 4.94 16.86
N VAL A 108 7.80 4.46 16.00
CA VAL A 108 6.39 4.85 16.02
C VAL A 108 5.56 3.72 16.66
N ASP A 109 4.63 4.07 17.56
CA ASP A 109 3.72 3.10 18.15
C ASP A 109 2.87 2.40 17.08
N LYS A 110 2.56 1.11 17.28
CA LYS A 110 1.84 0.26 16.31
C LYS A 110 0.40 0.70 16.04
N TYR A 111 -0.15 1.52 16.93
CA TYR A 111 -1.52 2.02 16.82
C TYR A 111 -1.56 3.50 16.47
N HIS A 112 -0.39 4.10 16.26
CA HIS A 112 -0.29 5.49 15.86
C HIS A 112 -0.86 5.71 14.46
N TYR A 113 -1.74 6.69 14.35
CA TYR A 113 -2.20 7.25 13.08
C TYR A 113 -2.42 8.75 13.22
N GLU A 114 -2.28 9.45 12.11
CA GLU A 114 -2.44 10.89 12.04
C GLU A 114 -3.14 11.29 10.74
N TRP A 115 -4.16 12.14 10.84
CA TRP A 115 -4.80 12.79 9.71
C TRP A 115 -4.56 14.28 9.76
N LEU A 116 -4.09 14.86 8.68
CA LEU A 116 -3.84 16.28 8.51
C LEU A 116 -4.67 16.80 7.33
N TYR A 117 -5.59 17.72 7.62
CA TYR A 117 -6.45 18.37 6.64
C TYR A 117 -5.93 19.76 6.33
N HIS A 118 -5.69 20.04 5.06
CA HIS A 118 -5.26 21.35 4.59
C HIS A 118 -6.43 22.09 3.98
N SER A 119 -6.91 23.17 4.63
CA SER A 119 -7.93 24.02 4.08
C SER A 119 -7.34 25.16 3.26
N LYS A 120 -7.99 25.49 2.12
CA LYS A 120 -7.55 26.60 1.28
C LYS A 120 -7.88 27.92 1.98
N GLY A 121 -6.87 28.57 2.52
CA GLY A 121 -6.98 29.91 3.13
C GLY A 121 -6.89 29.96 4.65
N ASP A 122 -6.91 28.82 5.33
CA ASP A 122 -6.66 28.78 6.78
C ASP A 122 -5.35 28.10 7.11
N LEU A 123 -4.63 28.76 7.99
CA LEU A 123 -3.29 28.39 8.40
C LEU A 123 -3.26 27.36 9.55
N ILE A 124 -4.42 26.82 9.93
CA ILE A 124 -4.51 25.84 11.01
C ILE A 124 -4.96 24.52 10.41
N PRO A 125 -4.07 23.56 10.20
CA PRO A 125 -4.44 22.20 9.84
C PRO A 125 -5.27 21.59 10.97
N ILE A 126 -6.33 20.88 10.61
CA ILE A 126 -7.07 20.05 11.55
C ILE A 126 -6.30 18.73 11.65
N GLU A 127 -5.75 18.48 12.81
CA GLU A 127 -4.98 17.29 13.11
C GLU A 127 -5.85 16.34 13.93
N ILE A 128 -6.01 15.10 13.46
CA ILE A 128 -6.68 14.03 14.19
C ILE A 128 -5.62 12.98 14.51
N LYS A 129 -5.33 12.80 15.77
CA LYS A 129 -4.40 11.80 16.28
C LYS A 129 -5.12 10.81 17.17
N ASP A 130 -4.51 9.64 17.35
CA ASP A 130 -4.89 8.75 18.42
C ASP A 130 -4.80 9.50 19.75
N ALA A 131 -5.81 9.33 20.59
CA ALA A 131 -5.74 9.83 21.96
C ALA A 131 -4.65 9.04 22.71
N ASP A 132 -3.67 9.75 23.25
CA ASP A 132 -2.68 9.18 24.16
C ASP A 132 -3.42 8.41 25.27
N LYS A 133 -3.24 7.08 25.25
CA LYS A 133 -3.73 6.18 26.31
C LYS A 133 -2.65 5.93 27.32
#